data_23e6b33c3a9e3cd24db467558a9665c7
#
_entry.id   23e6b33c3a9e3cd24db467558a9665c7
#
_cell.length_a   1.000
_cell.length_b   1.000
_cell.length_c   1.000
_cell.angle_alpha   90.00
_cell.angle_beta   90.00
_cell.angle_gamma   90.00
#
_symmetry.space_group_name_H-M   'P 1'
#
loop_
_entity.id
_entity.type
_entity.pdbx_description
1 polymer ?
#
loop_
_entity_poly.entity_id
_entity_poly.type
_entity_poly.pdbx_seq_one_letter_code
_entity_poly.pdbx_strand_id
1 'polypeptide(L)'
;MLRPSIGIDWDDVTAPFNSIAIRMANEKYHPEKPYRLEEITSWANEGRTSVIKEFYNDPELYSRQIPTEETKRGIRRLMQIADVFFITAVSPHFMGVRAEQIMTQFPELPPENIILGSAKDRVHFDIVLDDAIHNILDSKAEYPVLMRKPWNAKMTGLLSVNTMAEFVSLVRQIMKASTSKPEKITAPAVLALVGPSGSGKREITEALCGSKGGNTTESISAEQLFVRPVNYCTEPERHGHRYVSEEAFDRMDFFEKTAYAGVRYGTRKEDKLSRFQWEGRICGGIAID
;
A
#
# COMPACT_ATOMS: atom_id res chain seq x y z
N MET A 1 7.49 -25.17 -5.70
CA MET A 1 7.13 -23.74 -5.67
C MET A 1 8.09 -23.09 -4.69
N LEU A 2 8.78 -22.01 -5.06
CA LEU A 2 9.63 -21.26 -4.14
C LEU A 2 8.73 -20.66 -3.05
N ARG A 3 9.15 -20.75 -1.79
CA ARG A 3 8.45 -20.11 -0.67
C ARG A 3 8.69 -18.60 -0.78
N PRO A 4 7.66 -17.75 -0.63
CA PRO A 4 7.90 -16.32 -0.64
C PRO A 4 8.70 -15.89 0.58
N SER A 5 9.55 -14.89 0.41
CA SER A 5 10.29 -14.24 1.48
C SER A 5 9.48 -13.09 2.09
N ILE A 6 9.39 -13.03 3.41
CA ILE A 6 8.62 -11.99 4.12
C ILE A 6 9.54 -11.29 5.11
N GLY A 7 9.77 -9.99 4.93
CA GLY A 7 10.44 -9.12 5.89
C GLY A 7 9.42 -8.49 6.85
N ILE A 8 9.60 -8.67 8.16
CA ILE A 8 8.70 -8.12 9.19
C ILE A 8 9.50 -7.21 10.12
N ASP A 9 9.04 -5.98 10.34
CA ASP A 9 9.64 -5.11 11.34
C ASP A 9 9.31 -5.58 12.77
N TRP A 10 10.14 -5.15 13.72
CA TRP A 10 9.95 -5.52 15.13
C TRP A 10 9.17 -4.48 15.91
N ASP A 11 9.65 -3.23 15.91
CA ASP A 11 9.12 -2.16 16.75
C ASP A 11 7.71 -1.75 16.29
N ASP A 12 6.75 -1.80 17.21
CA ASP A 12 5.32 -1.51 16.98
C ASP A 12 4.62 -2.34 15.90
N VAL A 13 5.33 -3.22 15.21
CA VAL A 13 4.77 -4.20 14.26
C VAL A 13 4.65 -5.57 14.92
N THR A 14 5.77 -6.11 15.38
CA THR A 14 5.81 -7.42 16.07
C THR A 14 5.65 -7.26 17.57
N ALA A 15 6.35 -6.31 18.18
CA ALA A 15 6.33 -6.06 19.62
C ALA A 15 6.07 -4.57 19.91
N PRO A 16 5.36 -4.24 20.99
CA PRO A 16 5.08 -2.86 21.34
C PRO A 16 6.37 -2.11 21.68
N PHE A 17 6.56 -0.91 21.15
CA PHE A 17 7.68 -0.01 21.43
C PHE A 17 7.20 1.30 22.01
N ASN A 18 6.48 2.10 21.20
CA ASN A 18 5.99 3.40 21.64
C ASN A 18 5.01 3.33 22.82
N SER A 19 4.17 2.29 22.90
CA SER A 19 3.26 2.13 24.02
C SER A 19 4.00 1.81 25.35
N ILE A 20 5.16 1.14 25.28
CA ILE A 20 6.02 0.93 26.45
C ILE A 20 6.69 2.24 26.84
N ALA A 21 7.27 2.98 25.89
CA ALA A 21 7.88 4.27 26.16
C ALA A 21 6.88 5.27 26.79
N ILE A 22 5.62 5.29 26.30
CA ILE A 22 4.54 6.08 26.92
C ILE A 22 4.27 5.65 28.37
N ARG A 23 4.21 4.35 28.63
CA ARG A 23 4.01 3.85 30.01
C ARG A 23 5.16 4.28 30.91
N MET A 24 6.41 4.12 30.47
CA MET A 24 7.59 4.55 31.22
C MET A 24 7.58 6.07 31.47
N ALA A 25 7.18 6.88 30.49
CA ALA A 25 7.05 8.32 30.67
C ALA A 25 5.95 8.69 31.69
N ASN A 26 4.82 8.01 31.64
CA ASN A 26 3.75 8.19 32.65
C ASN A 26 4.20 7.75 34.06
N GLU A 27 4.94 6.66 34.16
CA GLU A 27 5.52 6.17 35.43
C GLU A 27 6.56 7.15 35.99
N LYS A 28 7.36 7.78 35.13
CA LYS A 28 8.43 8.70 35.56
C LYS A 28 7.92 10.11 35.89
N TYR A 29 7.05 10.65 35.06
CA TYR A 29 6.68 12.08 35.12
C TYR A 29 5.37 12.36 35.84
N HIS A 30 4.52 11.34 36.03
CA HIS A 30 3.19 11.48 36.66
C HIS A 30 2.40 12.71 36.17
N PRO A 31 2.25 12.90 34.83
CA PRO A 31 1.59 14.09 34.32
C PRO A 31 0.11 14.12 34.75
N GLU A 32 -0.46 15.32 34.99
CA GLU A 32 -1.90 15.46 35.29
C GLU A 32 -2.78 14.73 34.27
N LYS A 33 -2.45 14.90 33.00
CA LYS A 33 -3.07 14.16 31.89
C LYS A 33 -2.08 13.13 31.39
N PRO A 34 -2.31 11.83 31.58
CA PRO A 34 -1.43 10.77 31.09
C PRO A 34 -1.20 10.86 29.58
N TYR A 35 0.02 10.56 29.13
CA TYR A 35 0.32 10.41 27.71
C TYR A 35 -0.39 9.19 27.14
N ARG A 36 -0.83 9.29 25.88
CA ARG A 36 -1.52 8.21 25.17
C ARG A 36 -0.90 7.97 23.81
N LEU A 37 -1.00 6.74 23.32
CA LEU A 37 -0.43 6.33 22.03
C LEU A 37 -1.08 7.10 20.86
N GLU A 38 -2.38 7.37 20.94
CA GLU A 38 -3.16 8.08 19.92
C GLU A 38 -2.73 9.54 19.75
N GLU A 39 -1.99 10.09 20.70
CA GLU A 39 -1.43 11.45 20.61
C GLU A 39 -0.19 11.51 19.70
N ILE A 40 0.41 10.38 19.35
CA ILE A 40 1.49 10.30 18.36
C ILE A 40 0.87 10.30 16.96
N THR A 41 0.70 11.46 16.36
CA THR A 41 0.00 11.63 15.08
C THR A 41 0.93 11.80 13.87
N SER A 42 2.24 11.74 14.08
CA SER A 42 3.25 11.80 13.03
C SER A 42 4.50 11.00 13.44
N TRP A 43 5.26 10.57 12.45
CA TRP A 43 6.53 9.84 12.68
C TRP A 43 7.53 10.69 13.49
N ALA A 44 7.58 11.97 13.23
CA ALA A 44 8.48 12.88 13.95
C ALA A 44 8.15 13.02 15.43
N ASN A 45 6.91 12.76 15.85
CA ASN A 45 6.44 12.86 17.24
C ASN A 45 6.94 14.15 17.92
N GLU A 46 6.51 15.31 17.40
CA GLU A 46 6.93 16.64 17.91
C GLU A 46 6.00 17.20 18.98
N GLY A 47 4.89 16.51 19.27
CA GLY A 47 3.89 16.93 20.24
C GLY A 47 4.31 16.70 21.69
N ARG A 48 3.35 16.81 22.61
CA ARG A 48 3.61 16.61 24.06
C ARG A 48 4.15 15.21 24.38
N THR A 49 3.89 14.22 23.54
CA THR A 49 4.42 12.85 23.65
C THR A 49 5.88 12.73 23.22
N SER A 50 6.52 13.79 22.71
CA SER A 50 7.93 13.76 22.28
C SER A 50 8.90 13.38 23.42
N VAL A 51 8.48 13.57 24.66
CA VAL A 51 9.23 13.17 25.87
C VAL A 51 9.57 11.67 25.90
N ILE A 52 8.77 10.82 25.23
CA ILE A 52 9.05 9.36 25.21
C ILE A 52 10.35 9.01 24.49
N LYS A 53 10.88 9.89 23.65
CA LYS A 53 12.13 9.66 22.89
C LYS A 53 13.34 9.44 23.81
N GLU A 54 13.30 9.94 25.03
CA GLU A 54 14.38 9.71 26.00
C GLU A 54 14.52 8.24 26.39
N PHE A 55 13.42 7.46 26.28
CA PHE A 55 13.41 6.04 26.61
C PHE A 55 13.85 5.14 25.44
N TYR A 56 14.00 5.67 24.22
CA TYR A 56 14.32 4.86 23.04
C TYR A 56 15.70 4.17 23.12
N ASN A 57 16.57 4.67 23.97
CA ASN A 57 17.87 4.05 24.27
C ASN A 57 17.94 3.51 25.71
N ASP A 58 16.80 3.24 26.34
CA ASP A 58 16.75 2.67 27.68
C ASP A 58 16.68 1.14 27.62
N PRO A 59 17.65 0.42 28.25
CA PRO A 59 17.61 -1.04 28.31
C PRO A 59 16.30 -1.62 28.88
N GLU A 60 15.65 -0.88 29.79
CA GLU A 60 14.39 -1.31 30.39
C GLU A 60 13.25 -1.35 29.36
N LEU A 61 13.22 -0.41 28.39
CA LEU A 61 12.25 -0.46 27.29
C LEU A 61 12.38 -1.78 26.53
N TYR A 62 13.59 -2.17 26.17
CA TYR A 62 13.85 -3.41 25.45
C TYR A 62 13.47 -4.64 26.27
N SER A 63 13.75 -4.65 27.58
CA SER A 63 13.38 -5.78 28.45
C SER A 63 11.84 -5.98 28.57
N ARG A 64 11.08 -4.90 28.46
CA ARG A 64 9.60 -4.91 28.51
C ARG A 64 8.93 -5.27 27.17
N GLN A 65 9.70 -5.32 26.07
CA GLN A 65 9.20 -5.54 24.70
C GLN A 65 8.88 -7.01 24.44
N ILE A 66 7.66 -7.41 24.64
CA ILE A 66 7.19 -8.79 24.44
C ILE A 66 6.03 -8.77 23.42
N PRO A 67 6.12 -9.51 22.31
CA PRO A 67 5.02 -9.68 21.38
C PRO A 67 3.80 -10.32 22.06
N THR A 68 2.60 -9.94 21.64
CA THR A 68 1.37 -10.60 22.11
C THR A 68 1.30 -12.04 21.61
N GLU A 69 0.56 -12.90 22.31
CA GLU A 69 0.35 -14.28 21.88
C GLU A 69 -0.38 -14.37 20.52
N GLU A 70 -1.22 -13.39 20.20
CA GLU A 70 -1.85 -13.29 18.90
C GLU A 70 -0.82 -13.03 17.79
N THR A 71 0.07 -12.07 17.99
CA THR A 71 1.17 -11.77 17.07
C THR A 71 2.09 -12.97 16.87
N LYS A 72 2.50 -13.63 17.97
CA LYS A 72 3.34 -14.83 17.90
C LYS A 72 2.68 -15.94 17.07
N ARG A 73 1.39 -16.22 17.33
CA ARG A 73 0.63 -17.21 16.54
C ARG A 73 0.55 -16.84 15.06
N GLY A 74 0.34 -15.55 14.76
CA GLY A 74 0.31 -15.07 13.39
C GLY A 74 1.63 -15.31 12.67
N ILE A 75 2.75 -14.93 13.29
CA ILE A 75 4.09 -15.11 12.72
C ILE A 75 4.43 -16.60 12.54
N ARG A 76 4.12 -17.45 13.52
CA ARG A 76 4.30 -18.90 13.35
C ARG A 76 3.49 -19.50 12.21
N ARG A 77 2.28 -18.98 11.95
CA ARG A 77 1.50 -19.37 10.77
C ARG A 77 2.15 -18.93 9.47
N LEU A 78 2.79 -17.75 9.44
CA LEU A 78 3.56 -17.31 8.29
C LEU A 78 4.78 -18.21 8.05
N MET A 79 5.52 -18.57 9.09
CA MET A 79 6.67 -19.48 9.02
C MET A 79 6.32 -20.85 8.42
N GLN A 80 5.06 -21.28 8.50
CA GLN A 80 4.62 -22.53 7.87
C GLN A 80 4.51 -22.43 6.34
N ILE A 81 4.30 -21.24 5.79
CA ILE A 81 3.96 -21.02 4.38
C ILE A 81 4.99 -20.13 3.63
N ALA A 82 5.86 -19.45 4.34
CA ALA A 82 6.81 -18.49 3.81
C ALA A 82 8.14 -18.54 4.57
N ASP A 83 9.19 -17.98 3.99
CA ASP A 83 10.47 -17.74 4.66
C ASP A 83 10.41 -16.37 5.34
N VAL A 84 10.25 -16.40 6.67
CA VAL A 84 10.07 -15.19 7.48
C VAL A 84 11.42 -14.67 7.95
N PHE A 85 11.62 -13.36 7.80
CA PHE A 85 12.77 -12.60 8.26
C PHE A 85 12.31 -11.48 9.17
N PHE A 86 13.03 -11.21 10.25
CA PHE A 86 12.90 -9.96 10.97
C PHE A 86 13.91 -8.96 10.41
N ILE A 87 13.42 -7.78 10.02
CA ILE A 87 14.26 -6.68 9.54
C ILE A 87 13.95 -5.42 10.34
N THR A 88 14.80 -5.06 11.28
CA THR A 88 14.52 -3.99 12.23
C THR A 88 15.69 -3.01 12.39
N ALA A 89 15.36 -1.71 12.40
CA ALA A 89 16.30 -0.67 12.72
C ALA A 89 16.47 -0.59 14.25
N VAL A 90 17.70 -0.77 14.71
CA VAL A 90 18.03 -0.68 16.12
C VAL A 90 19.40 -0.03 16.29
N SER A 91 19.57 0.75 17.37
CA SER A 91 20.88 1.34 17.72
C SER A 91 21.94 0.23 17.83
N PRO A 92 23.17 0.45 17.33
CA PRO A 92 24.28 -0.52 17.43
C PRO A 92 24.50 -1.05 18.85
N HIS A 93 24.24 -0.23 19.87
CA HIS A 93 24.38 -0.63 21.27
C HIS A 93 23.37 -1.71 21.72
N PHE A 94 22.24 -1.84 21.00
CA PHE A 94 21.16 -2.77 21.34
C PHE A 94 20.97 -3.90 20.32
N MET A 95 21.85 -4.02 19.33
CA MET A 95 21.74 -5.08 18.31
C MET A 95 21.77 -6.48 18.93
N GLY A 96 22.69 -6.71 19.89
CA GLY A 96 22.75 -7.99 20.61
C GLY A 96 21.48 -8.27 21.41
N VAL A 97 20.98 -7.29 22.14
CA VAL A 97 19.73 -7.40 22.92
C VAL A 97 18.55 -7.71 22.00
N ARG A 98 18.47 -7.02 20.85
CA ARG A 98 17.40 -7.23 19.88
C ARG A 98 17.46 -8.65 19.27
N ALA A 99 18.64 -9.13 18.89
CA ALA A 99 18.80 -10.47 18.37
C ALA A 99 18.35 -11.51 19.41
N GLU A 100 18.77 -11.36 20.68
CA GLU A 100 18.37 -12.23 21.76
C GLU A 100 16.86 -12.21 22.03
N GLN A 101 16.23 -11.03 22.00
CA GLN A 101 14.78 -10.90 22.11
C GLN A 101 14.06 -11.71 21.01
N ILE A 102 14.47 -11.54 19.75
CA ILE A 102 13.86 -12.25 18.62
C ILE A 102 14.02 -13.76 18.80
N MET A 103 15.22 -14.22 19.09
CA MET A 103 15.51 -15.65 19.29
C MET A 103 14.75 -16.24 20.48
N THR A 104 14.57 -15.48 21.56
CA THR A 104 13.80 -15.92 22.74
C THR A 104 12.32 -16.07 22.43
N GLN A 105 11.74 -15.14 21.64
CA GLN A 105 10.31 -15.15 21.33
C GLN A 105 9.97 -16.13 20.18
N PHE A 106 10.94 -16.38 19.29
CA PHE A 106 10.81 -17.23 18.10
C PHE A 106 12.03 -18.16 17.99
N PRO A 107 12.19 -19.13 18.93
CA PRO A 107 13.34 -20.03 18.92
C PRO A 107 13.40 -20.95 17.70
N GLU A 108 12.28 -21.09 16.99
CA GLU A 108 12.18 -21.80 15.72
C GLU A 108 12.66 -21.03 14.50
N LEU A 109 12.94 -19.71 14.61
CA LEU A 109 13.44 -18.89 13.51
C LEU A 109 14.93 -19.17 13.29
N PRO A 110 15.39 -19.42 12.04
CA PRO A 110 16.82 -19.48 11.73
C PRO A 110 17.52 -18.17 12.09
N PRO A 111 18.66 -18.19 12.81
CA PRO A 111 19.37 -16.96 13.21
C PRO A 111 19.76 -16.05 12.03
N GLU A 112 20.05 -16.64 10.86
CA GLU A 112 20.36 -15.93 9.62
C GLU A 112 19.19 -15.12 9.06
N ASN A 113 17.96 -15.36 9.55
CA ASN A 113 16.76 -14.61 9.18
C ASN A 113 16.57 -13.36 10.05
N ILE A 114 17.56 -12.98 10.87
CA ILE A 114 17.55 -11.76 11.67
C ILE A 114 18.47 -10.74 11.02
N ILE A 115 17.89 -9.64 10.52
CA ILE A 115 18.59 -8.56 9.87
C ILE A 115 18.45 -7.29 10.71
N LEU A 116 19.56 -6.80 11.25
CA LEU A 116 19.60 -5.63 12.12
C LEU A 116 20.27 -4.46 11.41
N GLY A 117 19.53 -3.37 11.21
CA GLY A 117 20.06 -2.16 10.60
C GLY A 117 18.98 -1.28 9.99
N SER A 118 19.31 -0.02 9.72
CA SER A 118 18.38 0.98 9.20
C SER A 118 18.26 0.98 7.66
N ALA A 119 19.18 0.34 6.95
CA ALA A 119 19.21 0.32 5.48
C ALA A 119 18.25 -0.75 4.91
N LYS A 120 16.97 -0.69 5.30
CA LYS A 120 15.95 -1.66 4.91
C LYS A 120 15.68 -1.66 3.40
N ASP A 121 15.89 -0.53 2.73
CA ASP A 121 15.78 -0.33 1.27
C ASP A 121 16.81 -1.15 0.48
N ARG A 122 17.84 -1.66 1.14
CA ARG A 122 18.92 -2.47 0.52
C ARG A 122 18.63 -3.97 0.51
N VAL A 123 17.60 -4.40 1.24
CA VAL A 123 17.21 -5.81 1.30
C VAL A 123 15.95 -6.03 0.50
N HIS A 124 15.92 -7.08 -0.30
CA HIS A 124 14.77 -7.43 -1.14
C HIS A 124 14.00 -8.60 -0.54
N PHE A 125 12.68 -8.42 -0.40
CA PHE A 125 11.72 -9.45 -0.02
C PHE A 125 10.56 -9.45 -1.02
N ASP A 126 9.81 -10.56 -1.10
CA ASP A 126 8.57 -10.58 -1.87
C ASP A 126 7.49 -9.74 -1.16
N ILE A 127 7.42 -9.83 0.16
CA ILE A 127 6.46 -9.10 0.99
C ILE A 127 7.19 -8.44 2.15
N VAL A 128 6.86 -7.19 2.47
CA VAL A 128 7.37 -6.47 3.65
C VAL A 128 6.21 -5.95 4.49
N LEU A 129 6.32 -6.06 5.81
CA LEU A 129 5.42 -5.45 6.78
C LEU A 129 6.18 -4.49 7.69
N ASP A 130 5.82 -3.21 7.65
CA ASP A 130 6.45 -2.15 8.44
C ASP A 130 5.40 -1.08 8.81
N ASP A 131 5.59 -0.33 9.90
CA ASP A 131 4.70 0.77 10.30
C ASP A 131 5.21 2.15 9.86
N ALA A 132 6.45 2.22 9.42
CA ALA A 132 7.08 3.45 8.94
C ALA A 132 6.80 3.68 7.46
N ILE A 133 6.12 4.78 7.14
CA ILE A 133 5.73 5.15 5.77
C ILE A 133 6.95 5.18 4.84
N HIS A 134 8.07 5.76 5.29
CA HIS A 134 9.28 5.86 4.48
C HIS A 134 9.87 4.48 4.15
N ASN A 135 9.85 3.52 5.08
CA ASN A 135 10.30 2.16 4.81
C ASN A 135 9.43 1.46 3.75
N ILE A 136 8.11 1.73 3.76
CA ILE A 136 7.16 1.19 2.77
C ILE A 136 7.38 1.82 1.39
N LEU A 137 7.56 3.15 1.34
CA LEU A 137 7.74 3.88 0.07
C LEU A 137 9.11 3.59 -0.58
N ASP A 138 10.15 3.39 0.21
CA ASP A 138 11.51 3.10 -0.28
C ASP A 138 11.74 1.59 -0.49
N SER A 139 10.79 0.75 -0.06
CA SER A 139 10.87 -0.71 -0.18
C SER A 139 10.89 -1.14 -1.65
N LYS A 140 11.72 -2.16 -1.93
CA LYS A 140 11.76 -2.85 -3.24
C LYS A 140 10.95 -4.14 -3.23
N ALA A 141 10.18 -4.41 -2.19
CA ALA A 141 9.31 -5.58 -2.13
C ALA A 141 8.21 -5.49 -3.19
N GLU A 142 7.80 -6.64 -3.72
CA GLU A 142 6.64 -6.70 -4.64
C GLU A 142 5.35 -6.25 -3.94
N TYR A 143 5.22 -6.61 -2.64
CA TYR A 143 4.06 -6.25 -1.82
C TYR A 143 4.52 -5.55 -0.53
N PRO A 144 4.81 -4.23 -0.56
CA PRO A 144 5.04 -3.46 0.66
C PRO A 144 3.71 -3.20 1.38
N VAL A 145 3.61 -3.64 2.64
CA VAL A 145 2.38 -3.59 3.45
C VAL A 145 2.61 -2.70 4.67
N LEU A 146 1.76 -1.70 4.86
CA LEU A 146 1.80 -0.79 6.00
C LEU A 146 1.00 -1.35 7.18
N MET A 147 1.64 -1.55 8.32
CA MET A 147 0.94 -1.77 9.59
C MET A 147 0.37 -0.45 10.09
N ARG A 148 -0.95 -0.37 10.20
CA ARG A 148 -1.63 0.85 10.64
C ARG A 148 -1.33 1.17 12.09
N LYS A 149 -0.93 2.43 12.32
CA LYS A 149 -0.64 3.02 13.62
C LYS A 149 -1.14 4.47 13.67
N PRO A 150 -1.28 5.09 14.85
CA PRO A 150 -1.75 6.48 14.91
C PRO A 150 -0.92 7.47 14.10
N TRP A 151 0.40 7.29 14.04
CA TRP A 151 1.32 8.18 13.30
C TRP A 151 1.28 8.04 11.78
N ASN A 152 0.67 6.99 11.26
CA ASN A 152 0.48 6.77 9.83
C ASN A 152 -0.99 6.75 9.40
N ALA A 153 -1.92 7.06 10.31
CA ALA A 153 -3.37 6.92 10.08
C ALA A 153 -3.90 7.77 8.92
N LYS A 154 -3.25 8.92 8.63
CA LYS A 154 -3.63 9.82 7.53
C LYS A 154 -3.14 9.34 6.16
N MET A 155 -2.22 8.37 6.11
CA MET A 155 -1.70 7.86 4.84
C MET A 155 -2.76 7.02 4.13
N THR A 156 -2.98 7.30 2.84
CA THR A 156 -3.92 6.58 1.98
C THR A 156 -3.20 6.01 0.75
N GLY A 157 -3.86 5.08 0.03
CA GLY A 157 -3.33 4.54 -1.23
C GLY A 157 -2.24 3.47 -1.06
N LEU A 158 -1.92 3.05 0.17
CA LEU A 158 -0.99 1.95 0.43
C LEU A 158 -1.73 0.68 0.84
N LEU A 159 -1.22 -0.46 0.40
CA LEU A 159 -1.64 -1.76 0.93
C LEU A 159 -1.37 -1.76 2.43
N SER A 160 -2.39 -2.05 3.25
CA SER A 160 -2.26 -1.88 4.69
C SER A 160 -3.14 -2.84 5.47
N VAL A 161 -2.71 -3.12 6.71
CA VAL A 161 -3.40 -3.98 7.68
C VAL A 161 -3.39 -3.32 9.06
N ASN A 162 -4.36 -3.66 9.91
CA ASN A 162 -4.43 -3.17 11.29
C ASN A 162 -3.86 -4.17 12.30
N THR A 163 -3.85 -5.45 11.93
CA THR A 163 -3.45 -6.54 12.84
C THR A 163 -2.59 -7.57 12.12
N MET A 164 -1.84 -8.36 12.90
CA MET A 164 -1.09 -9.50 12.39
C MET A 164 -2.01 -10.58 11.78
N ALA A 165 -3.22 -10.73 12.29
CA ALA A 165 -4.20 -11.67 11.73
C ALA A 165 -4.65 -11.25 10.33
N GLU A 166 -4.90 -9.96 10.11
CA GLU A 166 -5.19 -9.39 8.78
C GLU A 166 -4.00 -9.59 7.82
N PHE A 167 -2.77 -9.39 8.32
CA PHE A 167 -1.57 -9.61 7.51
C PHE A 167 -1.43 -11.08 7.08
N VAL A 168 -1.63 -12.05 7.98
CA VAL A 168 -1.64 -13.48 7.63
C VAL A 168 -2.69 -13.79 6.55
N SER A 169 -3.86 -13.20 6.65
CA SER A 169 -4.93 -13.37 5.66
C SER A 169 -4.55 -12.78 4.31
N LEU A 170 -3.94 -11.59 4.30
CA LEU A 170 -3.45 -10.91 3.10
C LEU A 170 -2.35 -11.73 2.40
N VAL A 171 -1.35 -12.23 3.15
CA VAL A 171 -0.29 -13.08 2.59
C VAL A 171 -0.87 -14.32 1.90
N ARG A 172 -1.85 -14.97 2.50
CA ARG A 172 -2.53 -16.12 1.88
C ARG A 172 -3.26 -15.74 0.59
N GLN A 173 -3.88 -14.56 0.53
CA GLN A 173 -4.53 -14.06 -0.67
C GLN A 173 -3.50 -13.79 -1.78
N ILE A 174 -2.37 -13.14 -1.46
CA ILE A 174 -1.26 -12.90 -2.39
C ILE A 174 -0.74 -14.24 -2.94
N MET A 175 -0.45 -15.21 -2.08
CA MET A 175 0.04 -16.52 -2.49
C MET A 175 -0.98 -17.26 -3.38
N LYS A 176 -2.26 -17.19 -3.03
CA LYS A 176 -3.33 -17.79 -3.86
C LYS A 176 -3.41 -17.12 -5.22
N ALA A 177 -3.32 -15.79 -5.28
CA ALA A 177 -3.33 -15.04 -6.54
C ALA A 177 -2.11 -15.39 -7.41
N SER A 178 -0.92 -15.52 -6.82
CA SER A 178 0.32 -15.90 -7.52
C SER A 178 0.32 -17.35 -8.03
N THR A 179 -0.48 -18.24 -7.42
CA THR A 179 -0.60 -19.64 -7.84
C THR A 179 -1.79 -19.90 -8.76
N SER A 180 -2.79 -19.04 -8.75
CA SER A 180 -3.88 -19.12 -9.71
C SER A 180 -3.34 -18.80 -11.10
N LYS A 181 -3.53 -19.71 -12.07
CA LYS A 181 -3.39 -19.32 -13.48
C LYS A 181 -4.27 -18.10 -13.68
N PRO A 182 -3.80 -17.04 -14.36
CA PRO A 182 -4.66 -15.90 -14.64
C PRO A 182 -5.94 -16.46 -15.27
N GLU A 183 -7.07 -16.27 -14.59
CA GLU A 183 -8.36 -16.62 -15.19
C GLU A 183 -8.43 -15.84 -16.48
N LYS A 184 -8.56 -16.56 -17.60
CA LYS A 184 -8.75 -15.91 -18.88
C LYS A 184 -10.01 -15.08 -18.74
N ILE A 185 -9.88 -13.76 -18.77
CA ILE A 185 -11.03 -12.86 -18.77
C ILE A 185 -11.82 -13.20 -20.03
N THR A 186 -12.91 -13.93 -19.87
CA THR A 186 -13.76 -14.41 -20.97
C THR A 186 -14.85 -13.40 -21.32
N ALA A 187 -15.03 -12.38 -20.48
CA ALA A 187 -15.99 -11.30 -20.70
C ALA A 187 -15.28 -9.94 -20.65
N PRO A 188 -15.77 -8.95 -21.40
CA PRO A 188 -15.25 -7.60 -21.32
C PRO A 188 -15.38 -7.06 -19.89
N ALA A 189 -14.30 -6.50 -19.37
CA ALA A 189 -14.25 -5.92 -18.04
C ALA A 189 -13.92 -4.42 -18.11
N VAL A 190 -14.44 -3.65 -17.15
CA VAL A 190 -14.13 -2.24 -17.00
C VAL A 190 -13.27 -2.07 -15.76
N LEU A 191 -12.08 -1.50 -15.94
CA LEU A 191 -11.23 -1.07 -14.83
C LEU A 191 -11.49 0.43 -14.57
N ALA A 192 -12.10 0.77 -13.45
CA ALA A 192 -12.31 2.14 -13.03
C ALA A 192 -11.20 2.59 -12.06
N LEU A 193 -10.46 3.64 -12.44
CA LEU A 193 -9.48 4.30 -11.57
C LEU A 193 -10.17 5.49 -10.91
N VAL A 194 -10.33 5.42 -9.59
CA VAL A 194 -10.99 6.46 -8.79
C VAL A 194 -9.99 7.08 -7.82
N GLY A 195 -10.02 8.40 -7.68
CA GLY A 195 -9.15 9.13 -6.75
C GLY A 195 -9.21 10.63 -6.98
N PRO A 196 -8.72 11.45 -6.03
CA PRO A 196 -8.71 12.90 -6.15
C PRO A 196 -7.82 13.37 -7.30
N SER A 197 -7.99 14.63 -7.73
CA SER A 197 -7.11 15.27 -8.72
C SER A 197 -5.64 15.20 -8.25
N GLY A 198 -4.72 14.91 -9.17
CA GLY A 198 -3.28 14.76 -8.85
C GLY A 198 -2.89 13.41 -8.23
N SER A 199 -3.80 12.43 -8.10
CA SER A 199 -3.50 11.12 -7.50
C SER A 199 -2.80 10.11 -8.43
N GLY A 200 -2.29 10.54 -9.58
CA GLY A 200 -1.58 9.65 -10.52
C GLY A 200 -2.48 8.79 -11.41
N LYS A 201 -3.81 9.02 -11.44
CA LYS A 201 -4.73 8.26 -12.32
C LYS A 201 -4.31 8.28 -13.79
N ARG A 202 -3.83 9.44 -14.25
CA ARG A 202 -3.39 9.62 -15.64
C ARG A 202 -2.16 8.78 -15.94
N GLU A 203 -1.17 8.83 -15.10
CA GLU A 203 0.09 8.08 -15.20
C GLU A 203 -0.18 6.57 -15.23
N ILE A 204 -1.08 6.10 -14.35
CA ILE A 204 -1.51 4.69 -14.32
C ILE A 204 -2.23 4.33 -15.62
N THR A 205 -3.15 5.20 -16.10
CA THR A 205 -3.87 4.94 -17.36
C THR A 205 -2.90 4.89 -18.55
N GLU A 206 -1.93 5.80 -18.61
CA GLU A 206 -0.91 5.82 -19.66
C GLU A 206 -0.01 4.58 -19.62
N ALA A 207 0.36 4.12 -18.42
CA ALA A 207 1.13 2.88 -18.23
C ALA A 207 0.36 1.64 -18.68
N LEU A 208 -0.93 1.56 -18.36
CA LEU A 208 -1.78 0.41 -18.71
C LEU A 208 -2.16 0.38 -20.19
N CYS A 209 -2.36 1.56 -20.81
CA CYS A 209 -2.80 1.66 -22.20
C CYS A 209 -1.64 1.85 -23.20
N GLY A 210 -0.39 1.94 -22.72
CA GLY A 210 0.79 2.29 -23.52
C GLY A 210 0.88 3.79 -23.79
N SER A 211 2.10 4.29 -23.94
CA SER A 211 2.43 5.74 -24.09
C SER A 211 1.94 6.39 -25.38
N LYS A 212 1.30 5.65 -26.27
CA LYS A 212 0.70 6.16 -27.51
C LYS A 212 -0.80 6.42 -27.34
N GLY A 213 -1.14 7.35 -26.45
CA GLY A 213 -2.47 7.95 -26.38
C GLY A 213 -2.73 8.91 -27.52
N GLY A 214 -2.51 8.49 -28.75
CA GLY A 214 -2.94 9.19 -29.94
C GLY A 214 -4.35 8.78 -30.32
N ASN A 215 -5.15 9.75 -30.74
CA ASN A 215 -6.49 9.63 -31.33
C ASN A 215 -6.48 8.86 -32.67
N THR A 216 -5.82 7.73 -32.78
CA THR A 216 -5.70 6.99 -34.04
C THR A 216 -6.42 5.66 -33.93
N THR A 217 -7.32 5.44 -34.85
CA THR A 217 -7.95 4.18 -35.28
C THR A 217 -6.91 3.16 -35.80
N GLU A 218 -5.64 3.33 -35.47
CA GLU A 218 -4.56 2.47 -35.92
C GLU A 218 -4.46 1.22 -35.03
N SER A 219 -4.28 0.11 -35.71
CA SER A 219 -4.21 -1.25 -35.20
C SER A 219 -3.63 -1.38 -33.78
N ILE A 220 -4.48 -1.80 -32.84
CA ILE A 220 -4.08 -2.21 -31.49
C ILE A 220 -3.18 -3.43 -31.63
N SER A 221 -1.93 -3.36 -31.17
CA SER A 221 -1.05 -4.52 -31.13
C SER A 221 -1.65 -5.59 -30.22
N ALA A 222 -1.45 -6.86 -30.55
CA ALA A 222 -1.96 -8.01 -29.77
C ALA A 222 -1.52 -8.04 -28.29
N GLU A 223 -0.60 -7.15 -27.91
CA GLU A 223 -0.06 -7.02 -26.55
C GLU A 223 -0.80 -5.98 -25.70
N GLN A 224 -1.65 -5.16 -26.26
CA GLN A 224 -2.34 -4.10 -25.56
C GLN A 224 -3.59 -4.65 -24.85
N LEU A 225 -3.48 -4.91 -23.54
CA LEU A 225 -4.57 -5.47 -22.74
C LEU A 225 -5.67 -4.44 -22.39
N PHE A 226 -5.33 -3.15 -22.40
CA PHE A 226 -6.23 -2.08 -21.98
C PHE A 226 -6.39 -1.02 -23.06
N VAL A 227 -7.61 -0.54 -23.23
CA VAL A 227 -7.94 0.53 -24.17
C VAL A 227 -8.60 1.67 -23.43
N ARG A 228 -8.08 2.89 -23.58
CA ARG A 228 -8.67 4.07 -23.00
C ARG A 228 -9.90 4.49 -23.82
N PRO A 229 -11.06 4.74 -23.20
CA PRO A 229 -12.21 5.32 -23.89
C PRO A 229 -11.91 6.76 -24.33
N VAL A 230 -12.56 7.21 -25.40
CA VAL A 230 -12.52 8.61 -25.81
C VAL A 230 -13.48 9.39 -24.92
N ASN A 231 -12.95 10.36 -24.20
CA ASN A 231 -13.75 11.30 -23.43
C ASN A 231 -13.98 12.56 -24.24
N TYR A 232 -15.21 13.08 -24.20
CA TYR A 232 -15.62 14.31 -24.88
C TYR A 232 -15.80 15.42 -23.85
N CYS A 233 -15.54 16.66 -24.25
CA CYS A 233 -15.85 17.83 -23.42
C CYS A 233 -16.29 19.02 -24.27
N THR A 234 -16.96 20.00 -23.63
CA THR A 234 -17.38 21.25 -24.28
C THR A 234 -16.38 22.39 -24.09
N GLU A 235 -15.20 22.11 -23.55
CA GLU A 235 -14.10 23.09 -23.43
C GLU A 235 -13.08 22.86 -24.56
N PRO A 236 -12.81 23.86 -25.43
CA PRO A 236 -11.73 23.78 -26.41
C PRO A 236 -10.37 23.57 -25.72
N GLU A 237 -9.49 22.82 -26.39
CA GLU A 237 -8.10 22.61 -25.98
C GLU A 237 -7.90 21.85 -24.66
N ARG A 238 -8.97 21.25 -24.09
CA ARG A 238 -8.84 20.41 -22.88
C ARG A 238 -8.00 19.18 -23.17
N HIS A 239 -6.84 19.10 -22.55
CA HIS A 239 -5.89 18.01 -22.76
C HIS A 239 -6.52 16.63 -22.40
N GLY A 240 -6.41 15.68 -23.33
CA GLY A 240 -6.91 14.31 -23.14
C GLY A 240 -8.41 14.11 -23.38
N HIS A 241 -9.12 15.15 -23.85
CA HIS A 241 -10.53 15.13 -24.21
C HIS A 241 -10.72 15.54 -25.66
N ARG A 242 -11.78 15.05 -26.29
CA ARG A 242 -12.20 15.50 -27.61
C ARG A 242 -13.22 16.62 -27.45
N TYR A 243 -12.91 17.78 -27.97
CA TYR A 243 -13.84 18.91 -27.96
C TYR A 243 -15.06 18.66 -28.85
N VAL A 244 -16.23 19.04 -28.36
CA VAL A 244 -17.50 19.12 -29.11
C VAL A 244 -18.27 20.36 -28.68
N SER A 245 -19.06 20.93 -29.58
CA SER A 245 -19.94 22.07 -29.24
C SER A 245 -21.05 21.61 -28.26
N GLU A 246 -21.65 22.53 -27.51
CA GLU A 246 -22.77 22.25 -26.63
C GLU A 246 -23.94 21.56 -27.35
N GLU A 247 -24.28 22.04 -28.58
CA GLU A 247 -25.34 21.45 -29.40
C GLU A 247 -24.99 20.03 -29.87
N ALA A 248 -23.71 19.81 -30.20
CA ALA A 248 -23.25 18.49 -30.58
C ALA A 248 -23.26 17.52 -29.34
N PHE A 249 -22.86 18.03 -28.17
CA PHE A 249 -22.91 17.27 -26.92
C PHE A 249 -24.33 16.82 -26.58
N ASP A 250 -25.33 17.70 -26.74
CA ASP A 250 -26.73 17.38 -26.49
C ASP A 250 -27.30 16.29 -27.40
N ARG A 251 -26.77 16.15 -28.62
CA ARG A 251 -27.20 15.12 -29.60
C ARG A 251 -26.50 13.78 -29.45
N MET A 252 -25.45 13.71 -28.62
CA MET A 252 -24.67 12.50 -28.42
C MET A 252 -25.31 11.61 -27.36
N ASP A 253 -25.29 10.29 -27.60
CA ASP A 253 -25.72 9.30 -26.62
C ASP A 253 -24.52 8.88 -25.74
N PHE A 254 -24.56 9.27 -24.47
CA PHE A 254 -23.49 9.04 -23.51
C PHE A 254 -23.81 7.86 -22.61
N PHE A 255 -22.77 7.09 -22.32
CA PHE A 255 -22.80 6.10 -21.23
C PHE A 255 -22.83 6.80 -19.87
N GLU A 256 -22.08 7.86 -19.74
CA GLU A 256 -22.01 8.75 -18.60
C GLU A 256 -21.80 10.18 -19.05
N LYS A 257 -22.32 11.12 -18.31
CA LYS A 257 -22.08 12.55 -18.48
C LYS A 257 -22.07 13.26 -17.14
N THR A 258 -21.21 14.26 -17.03
CA THR A 258 -21.13 15.14 -15.85
C THR A 258 -20.85 16.57 -16.29
N ALA A 259 -21.01 17.51 -15.36
CA ALA A 259 -20.62 18.91 -15.57
C ALA A 259 -19.81 19.38 -14.36
N TYR A 260 -18.72 20.06 -14.63
CA TYR A 260 -17.86 20.64 -13.59
C TYR A 260 -17.30 21.98 -14.06
N ALA A 261 -17.39 23.01 -13.23
CA ALA A 261 -16.93 24.38 -13.53
C ALA A 261 -17.46 24.95 -14.85
N GLY A 262 -18.71 24.63 -15.23
CA GLY A 262 -19.32 25.10 -16.49
C GLY A 262 -18.94 24.29 -17.73
N VAL A 263 -18.07 23.31 -17.61
CA VAL A 263 -17.66 22.39 -18.69
C VAL A 263 -18.40 21.08 -18.58
N ARG A 264 -18.89 20.55 -19.69
CA ARG A 264 -19.58 19.24 -19.73
C ARG A 264 -18.62 18.16 -20.23
N TYR A 265 -18.70 16.99 -19.63
CA TYR A 265 -17.85 15.84 -19.93
C TYR A 265 -18.71 14.60 -20.17
N GLY A 266 -18.30 13.72 -21.06
CA GLY A 266 -19.01 12.46 -21.28
C GLY A 266 -18.24 11.45 -22.09
N THR A 267 -18.59 10.18 -21.92
CA THR A 267 -18.08 9.04 -22.71
C THR A 267 -19.22 8.46 -23.52
N ARG A 268 -19.11 8.45 -24.86
CA ARG A 268 -20.16 7.95 -25.76
C ARG A 268 -20.36 6.45 -25.63
N LYS A 269 -21.62 6.01 -25.72
CA LYS A 269 -21.98 4.59 -25.75
C LYS A 269 -21.36 3.86 -26.94
N GLU A 270 -21.39 4.47 -28.11
CA GLU A 270 -20.83 3.87 -29.33
C GLU A 270 -19.32 3.60 -29.21
N ASP A 271 -18.55 4.52 -28.64
CA ASP A 271 -17.11 4.35 -28.47
C ASP A 271 -16.78 3.25 -27.47
N LYS A 272 -17.70 2.97 -26.54
CA LYS A 272 -17.59 1.88 -25.58
C LYS A 272 -18.02 0.56 -26.19
N LEU A 273 -19.18 0.52 -26.86
CA LEU A 273 -19.79 -0.69 -27.42
C LEU A 273 -19.02 -1.23 -28.64
N SER A 274 -18.56 -0.34 -29.54
CA SER A 274 -17.77 -0.76 -30.71
C SER A 274 -16.44 -1.42 -30.34
N ARG A 275 -15.89 -1.06 -29.18
CA ARG A 275 -14.68 -1.67 -28.64
C ARG A 275 -14.96 -2.95 -27.88
N PHE A 276 -16.18 -3.17 -27.36
CA PHE A 276 -16.61 -4.42 -26.72
C PHE A 276 -16.79 -5.59 -27.71
N GLN A 277 -16.93 -5.33 -28.97
CA GLN A 277 -17.15 -6.37 -30.00
C GLN A 277 -15.86 -7.00 -30.54
N TRP A 278 -14.68 -6.49 -30.16
CA TRP A 278 -13.41 -6.94 -30.71
C TRP A 278 -12.75 -8.01 -29.82
N GLU A 279 -12.82 -9.26 -30.26
CA GLU A 279 -12.07 -10.44 -29.76
C GLU A 279 -11.95 -10.67 -28.24
N GLY A 280 -12.90 -10.29 -27.44
CA GLY A 280 -12.96 -10.67 -26.02
C GLY A 280 -11.90 -10.00 -25.11
N ARG A 281 -11.34 -8.89 -25.54
CA ARG A 281 -10.33 -8.13 -24.76
C ARG A 281 -10.71 -6.67 -24.73
N ILE A 282 -11.32 -6.20 -23.64
CA ILE A 282 -11.51 -4.78 -23.43
C ILE A 282 -11.40 -4.43 -21.97
N CYS A 283 -10.56 -3.45 -21.68
CA CYS A 283 -10.59 -2.69 -20.46
C CYS A 283 -10.73 -1.21 -20.80
N GLY A 284 -11.81 -0.59 -20.39
CA GLY A 284 -11.99 0.85 -20.44
C GLY A 284 -11.80 1.44 -19.04
N GLY A 285 -10.93 2.42 -18.89
CA GLY A 285 -10.81 3.23 -17.68
C GLY A 285 -11.68 4.48 -17.79
N ILE A 286 -12.48 4.77 -16.77
CA ILE A 286 -13.18 6.03 -16.58
C ILE A 286 -12.45 6.76 -15.47
N ALA A 287 -11.88 7.94 -15.76
CA ALA A 287 -11.38 8.83 -14.74
C ALA A 287 -12.54 9.76 -14.33
N ILE A 288 -12.96 9.66 -13.09
CA ILE A 288 -13.87 10.63 -12.47
C ILE A 288 -12.99 11.49 -11.56
N ASP A 289 -12.92 12.79 -11.83
CA ASP A 289 -12.23 13.77 -10.97
C ASP A 289 -13.11 14.16 -9.79
#